data_3cc56f585e8a421950805b67806f7863
#
_entry.id   3cc56f585e8a421950805b67806f7863
#
_cell.length_a   1.000
_cell.length_b   1.000
_cell.length_c   1.000
_cell.angle_alpha   90.00
_cell.angle_beta   90.00
_cell.angle_gamma   90.00
#
_symmetry.space_group_name_H-M   'P 1'
#
loop_
_entity.id
_entity.type
_entity.pdbx_description
1 polymer ?
#
loop_
_entity_poly.entity_id
_entity_poly.type
_entity_poly.pdbx_seq_one_letter_code
_entity_poly.pdbx_strand_id
1 'polypeptide(L)'
;MKNKFVTLLASVGMCASLGAQTWIWYPGDYEIWLGNQMNNRRTERGAFFPPFWKTDSHYVVVELSKEVDLPEAETIQLSVEGRYNVKLDGKLQFGMPEKLTIPAGKHKINIKVWNQLTPPALYVDGWTIKSDASWKVTYEDKEWIDESGKASDTSATVYMDAGSWNFNSKTSRPSLFRLPCKPLLVVSSTSLENGILYDFGRETFGYLDFSEMRGEGKVLIYYGESKEEALDTEHCETMDILSVKDGKVTDLALCTVQPLTNDCYMMESSKAFRYVYVVCDEQISVGTVSMQYEYMPETYRGSFQCDNDLLNRIWEIGAYTMHLTTREFFIDGIKRDRWVWSGDAIQSYLMNYYLFFDSETVKRTIWQLRGKDPVTSHINTIMDYTFYWFLSVYDYYMYTGDEKFVKQLYPRMKSLMEYVLGRTDSDGMVQGMTGDWVFVDWADGYLDKKGQLAFEQVLFCKSLETMVLCARLAGEMQDARGV
;
A
#
# COMPACT_ATOMS: atom_id res chain seq x y z
N MET A 1 -68.20 -10.34 -17.03
CA MET A 1 -66.95 -10.57 -16.28
C MET A 1 -65.98 -9.43 -16.64
N LYS A 2 -65.79 -8.48 -15.72
CA LYS A 2 -64.94 -7.30 -15.92
C LYS A 2 -63.59 -7.58 -15.30
N ASN A 3 -62.54 -7.73 -16.10
CA ASN A 3 -61.15 -7.82 -15.66
C ASN A 3 -60.67 -6.42 -15.23
N LYS A 4 -60.35 -6.28 -13.96
CA LYS A 4 -59.62 -5.12 -13.42
C LYS A 4 -58.11 -5.38 -13.60
N PHE A 5 -57.49 -4.63 -14.49
CA PHE A 5 -56.02 -4.49 -14.49
C PHE A 5 -55.58 -3.61 -13.32
N VAL A 6 -54.83 -4.19 -12.40
CA VAL A 6 -54.13 -3.44 -11.34
C VAL A 6 -52.80 -3.07 -11.91
N THR A 7 -52.57 -1.80 -12.18
CA THR A 7 -51.27 -1.24 -12.57
C THR A 7 -50.45 -1.07 -11.32
N LEU A 8 -49.46 -1.95 -11.13
CA LEU A 8 -48.45 -1.82 -10.09
C LEU A 8 -47.42 -0.79 -10.53
N LEU A 9 -47.48 0.43 -10.01
CA LEU A 9 -46.42 1.42 -10.15
C LEU A 9 -45.25 0.95 -9.29
N ALA A 10 -44.25 0.38 -9.93
CA ALA A 10 -42.93 0.15 -9.30
C ALA A 10 -42.25 1.53 -9.19
N SER A 11 -42.22 2.08 -7.99
CA SER A 11 -41.35 3.17 -7.65
C SER A 11 -39.92 2.62 -7.67
N VAL A 12 -39.18 2.89 -8.74
CA VAL A 12 -37.74 2.72 -8.79
C VAL A 12 -37.14 3.78 -7.85
N GLY A 13 -37.01 3.43 -6.58
CA GLY A 13 -36.18 4.18 -5.66
C GLY A 13 -34.78 4.07 -6.19
N MET A 14 -34.18 5.17 -6.61
CA MET A 14 -32.75 5.31 -6.74
C MET A 14 -32.14 5.07 -5.34
N CYS A 15 -31.80 3.83 -5.05
CA CYS A 15 -30.80 3.56 -4.02
C CYS A 15 -29.47 4.11 -4.55
N ALA A 16 -29.18 5.39 -4.24
CA ALA A 16 -27.80 5.82 -4.18
C ALA A 16 -27.11 4.83 -3.24
N SER A 17 -26.13 4.10 -3.72
CA SER A 17 -25.27 3.28 -2.88
C SER A 17 -24.60 4.24 -1.90
N LEU A 18 -25.16 4.36 -0.70
CA LEU A 18 -24.49 5.02 0.42
C LEU A 18 -23.21 4.23 0.61
N GLY A 19 -22.07 4.83 0.30
CA GLY A 19 -20.77 4.24 0.54
C GLY A 19 -20.69 3.78 2.00
N ALA A 20 -20.07 2.64 2.27
CA ALA A 20 -19.89 2.15 3.62
C ALA A 20 -19.12 3.22 4.42
N GLN A 21 -19.58 3.52 5.64
CA GLN A 21 -18.90 4.44 6.55
C GLN A 21 -17.46 3.98 6.80
N THR A 22 -16.49 4.87 6.62
CA THR A 22 -15.06 4.56 6.74
C THR A 22 -14.25 5.81 7.11
N TRP A 23 -13.00 5.63 7.55
CA TRP A 23 -12.04 6.71 7.59
C TRP A 23 -11.77 7.24 6.18
N ILE A 24 -11.56 8.56 6.09
CA ILE A 24 -11.30 9.28 4.84
C ILE A 24 -10.08 10.18 4.97
N TRP A 25 -9.36 10.37 3.86
CA TRP A 25 -8.12 11.16 3.77
C TRP A 25 -7.96 11.80 2.40
N TYR A 26 -6.86 12.54 2.21
CA TYR A 26 -6.51 13.04 0.88
C TYR A 26 -5.98 11.87 0.01
N PRO A 27 -6.53 11.65 -1.18
CA PRO A 27 -6.15 10.51 -2.04
C PRO A 27 -4.66 10.41 -2.28
N GLY A 28 -4.09 9.24 -2.05
CA GLY A 28 -2.67 8.94 -2.21
C GLY A 28 -1.83 9.18 -0.94
N ASP A 29 -2.23 10.03 0.00
CA ASP A 29 -1.42 10.34 1.19
C ASP A 29 -1.23 9.13 2.10
N TYR A 30 -2.31 8.41 2.34
CA TYR A 30 -2.25 7.20 3.17
C TYR A 30 -1.40 6.10 2.53
N GLU A 31 -1.57 5.91 1.24
CA GLU A 31 -0.87 4.90 0.47
C GLU A 31 0.65 5.15 0.44
N ILE A 32 1.06 6.40 0.25
CA ILE A 32 2.47 6.80 0.28
C ILE A 32 3.05 6.62 1.70
N TRP A 33 2.33 7.03 2.73
CA TRP A 33 2.75 6.84 4.12
C TRP A 33 2.87 5.35 4.46
N LEU A 34 1.91 4.53 4.07
CA LEU A 34 1.92 3.09 4.33
C LEU A 34 3.10 2.40 3.62
N GLY A 35 3.41 2.81 2.39
CA GLY A 35 4.58 2.35 1.65
C GLY A 35 5.88 2.68 2.39
N ASN A 36 5.99 3.88 2.97
CA ASN A 36 7.11 4.25 3.83
C ASN A 36 7.25 3.34 5.04
N GLN A 37 6.14 3.03 5.71
CA GLN A 37 6.15 2.13 6.87
C GLN A 37 6.60 0.72 6.48
N MET A 38 6.23 0.25 5.30
CA MET A 38 6.67 -1.04 4.78
C MET A 38 8.17 -1.06 4.49
N ASN A 39 8.72 0.00 3.90
CA ASN A 39 10.15 0.11 3.61
C ASN A 39 11.03 0.01 4.86
N ASN A 40 10.54 0.48 6.01
CA ASN A 40 11.27 0.39 7.27
C ASN A 40 11.30 -1.02 7.88
N ARG A 41 10.59 -1.99 7.29
CA ARG A 41 10.52 -3.39 7.78
C ARG A 41 11.48 -4.36 7.09
N ARG A 42 12.45 -3.85 6.36
CA ARG A 42 13.47 -4.68 5.70
C ARG A 42 14.41 -5.30 6.72
N THR A 43 14.78 -6.55 6.52
CA THR A 43 15.50 -7.36 7.50
C THR A 43 16.64 -8.18 6.91
N GLU A 44 17.08 -7.88 5.70
CA GLU A 44 18.18 -8.59 5.04
C GLU A 44 19.48 -8.37 5.81
N ARG A 45 20.27 -9.44 5.96
CA ARG A 45 21.52 -9.42 6.70
C ARG A 45 22.54 -8.50 6.04
N GLY A 46 22.96 -7.45 6.78
CA GLY A 46 23.94 -6.48 6.31
C GLY A 46 23.50 -5.60 5.13
N ALA A 47 22.27 -5.75 4.65
CA ALA A 47 21.77 -4.95 3.56
C ALA A 47 21.33 -3.58 4.03
N PHE A 48 21.76 -2.54 3.32
CA PHE A 48 21.25 -1.19 3.46
C PHE A 48 20.87 -0.67 2.08
N PHE A 49 19.56 -0.53 1.84
CA PHE A 49 19.04 0.00 0.61
C PHE A 49 18.21 1.25 0.92
N PRO A 50 18.66 2.44 0.53
CA PRO A 50 17.83 3.62 0.62
C PRO A 50 16.62 3.46 -0.28
N PRO A 51 15.46 4.03 0.08
CA PRO A 51 14.30 4.00 -0.79
C PRO A 51 14.62 4.69 -2.12
N PHE A 52 14.27 4.07 -3.25
CA PHE A 52 14.49 4.63 -4.57
C PHE A 52 13.48 5.72 -4.94
N TRP A 53 12.32 5.72 -4.34
CA TRP A 53 11.30 6.73 -4.57
C TRP A 53 11.24 7.72 -3.42
N LYS A 54 10.97 8.96 -3.77
CA LYS A 54 10.79 10.01 -2.80
C LYS A 54 9.45 9.87 -2.11
N THR A 55 9.48 9.68 -0.82
CA THR A 55 8.31 9.69 0.03
C THR A 55 8.32 10.96 0.87
N ASP A 56 7.33 11.81 0.66
CA ASP A 56 7.16 12.99 1.47
C ASP A 56 6.49 12.64 2.78
N SER A 57 7.26 12.62 3.85
CA SER A 57 6.77 12.44 5.22
C SER A 57 6.64 13.75 5.98
N HIS A 58 6.60 14.88 5.29
CA HIS A 58 6.51 16.16 5.94
C HIS A 58 5.08 16.47 6.37
N TYR A 59 4.97 17.54 7.12
CA TYR A 59 3.71 18.07 7.63
C TYR A 59 2.67 18.28 6.51
N VAL A 60 1.47 17.79 6.70
CA VAL A 60 0.39 17.82 5.72
C VAL A 60 -0.82 18.51 6.31
N VAL A 61 -1.42 19.43 5.55
CA VAL A 61 -2.67 20.12 5.88
C VAL A 61 -3.71 19.85 4.82
N VAL A 62 -4.86 19.32 5.21
CA VAL A 62 -5.98 19.05 4.32
C VAL A 62 -7.27 19.64 4.87
N GLU A 63 -8.19 20.04 3.99
CA GLU A 63 -9.55 20.41 4.37
C GLU A 63 -10.54 19.42 3.76
N LEU A 64 -11.32 18.77 4.63
CA LEU A 64 -12.42 17.91 4.23
C LEU A 64 -13.74 18.68 4.38
N SER A 65 -14.63 18.59 3.38
CA SER A 65 -15.88 19.32 3.36
C SER A 65 -17.06 18.47 2.92
N LYS A 66 -18.22 18.78 3.48
CA LYS A 66 -19.50 18.15 3.13
C LYS A 66 -20.60 19.20 3.17
N GLU A 67 -21.43 19.22 2.12
CA GLU A 67 -22.69 19.94 2.13
C GLU A 67 -23.80 18.95 2.47
N VAL A 68 -24.70 19.37 3.35
CA VAL A 68 -25.79 18.56 3.88
C VAL A 68 -27.10 19.36 3.84
N ASP A 69 -28.23 18.66 3.72
CA ASP A 69 -29.57 19.23 3.86
C ASP A 69 -30.36 18.31 4.80
N LEU A 70 -30.55 18.77 6.04
CA LEU A 70 -31.08 17.95 7.12
C LEU A 70 -32.54 18.30 7.41
N PRO A 71 -33.44 17.31 7.54
CA PRO A 71 -34.81 17.55 7.93
C PRO A 71 -34.97 17.99 9.39
N GLU A 72 -34.03 17.59 10.25
CA GLU A 72 -33.95 17.91 11.68
C GLU A 72 -32.48 18.06 12.12
N ALA A 73 -32.27 18.66 13.29
CA ALA A 73 -30.93 18.82 13.83
C ALA A 73 -30.29 17.47 14.15
N GLU A 74 -29.00 17.31 13.76
CA GLU A 74 -28.24 16.10 14.00
C GLU A 74 -26.95 16.42 14.75
N THR A 75 -26.59 15.55 15.72
CA THR A 75 -25.29 15.62 16.39
C THR A 75 -24.41 14.49 15.89
N ILE A 76 -23.29 14.85 15.27
CA ILE A 76 -22.26 13.91 14.79
C ILE A 76 -21.10 13.81 15.79
N GLN A 77 -20.41 12.66 15.79
CA GLN A 77 -19.17 12.45 16.51
C GLN A 77 -18.00 12.46 15.53
N LEU A 78 -16.91 13.15 15.89
CA LEU A 78 -15.71 13.26 15.10
C LEU A 78 -14.58 12.44 15.74
N SER A 79 -13.89 11.65 14.93
CA SER A 79 -12.61 11.04 15.30
C SER A 79 -11.59 11.43 14.23
N VAL A 80 -10.43 11.92 14.66
CA VAL A 80 -9.46 12.55 13.75
C VAL A 80 -8.06 12.01 14.04
N GLU A 81 -7.30 11.70 13.01
CA GLU A 81 -5.86 11.51 13.09
C GLU A 81 -5.16 12.81 12.74
N GLY A 82 -4.76 13.56 13.75
CA GLY A 82 -4.15 14.87 13.65
C GLY A 82 -4.81 15.90 14.55
N ARG A 83 -4.32 17.12 14.47
CA ARG A 83 -4.99 18.28 15.01
C ARG A 83 -5.98 18.83 14.00
N TYR A 84 -7.04 19.46 14.46
CA TYR A 84 -8.08 19.95 13.56
C TYR A 84 -8.82 21.17 14.08
N ASN A 85 -9.47 21.87 13.17
CA ASN A 85 -10.53 22.81 13.48
C ASN A 85 -11.76 22.52 12.61
N VAL A 86 -12.90 23.00 13.07
CA VAL A 86 -14.18 22.79 12.41
C VAL A 86 -14.82 24.15 12.12
N LYS A 87 -15.33 24.32 10.91
CA LYS A 87 -16.21 25.44 10.55
C LYS A 87 -17.58 24.89 10.14
N LEU A 88 -18.63 25.47 10.65
CA LEU A 88 -20.01 25.27 10.20
C LEU A 88 -20.48 26.58 9.56
N ASP A 89 -20.83 26.52 8.28
CA ASP A 89 -21.22 27.70 7.47
C ASP A 89 -20.18 28.84 7.55
N GLY A 90 -18.91 28.48 7.50
CA GLY A 90 -17.79 29.40 7.60
C GLY A 90 -17.47 29.90 9.03
N LYS A 91 -18.30 29.60 10.03
CA LYS A 91 -18.08 29.99 11.42
C LYS A 91 -17.25 28.95 12.17
N LEU A 92 -16.11 29.40 12.68
CA LEU A 92 -15.21 28.53 13.44
C LEU A 92 -15.88 28.08 14.75
N GLN A 93 -15.83 26.78 15.00
CA GLN A 93 -16.20 26.16 16.27
C GLN A 93 -14.98 26.18 17.20
N PHE A 94 -15.20 26.51 18.46
CA PHE A 94 -14.11 26.66 19.42
C PHE A 94 -13.45 25.32 19.76
N GLY A 95 -12.15 25.30 19.77
CA GLY A 95 -11.33 24.12 20.13
C GLY A 95 -11.32 23.06 19.03
N MET A 96 -11.18 21.80 19.45
CA MET A 96 -11.29 20.58 18.62
C MET A 96 -12.50 19.77 19.10
N PRO A 97 -13.74 20.13 18.69
CA PRO A 97 -14.94 19.53 19.22
C PRO A 97 -15.08 18.08 18.78
N GLU A 98 -15.13 17.13 19.72
CA GLU A 98 -15.42 15.72 19.42
C GLU A 98 -16.86 15.50 18.95
N LYS A 99 -17.75 16.43 19.27
CA LYS A 99 -19.15 16.42 18.85
C LYS A 99 -19.52 17.74 18.21
N LEU A 100 -20.28 17.66 17.12
CA LEU A 100 -20.78 18.83 16.41
C LEU A 100 -22.30 18.68 16.21
N THR A 101 -23.07 19.63 16.66
CA THR A 101 -24.51 19.69 16.38
C THR A 101 -24.76 20.56 15.16
N ILE A 102 -25.39 20.02 14.14
CA ILE A 102 -25.73 20.69 12.89
C ILE A 102 -27.26 20.93 12.94
N PRO A 103 -27.75 22.16 12.81
CA PRO A 103 -29.18 22.46 12.78
C PRO A 103 -29.90 21.80 11.60
N ALA A 104 -31.22 21.82 11.59
CA ALA A 104 -32.02 21.48 10.40
C ALA A 104 -31.77 22.48 9.28
N GLY A 105 -31.83 22.03 8.03
CA GLY A 105 -31.63 22.84 6.82
C GLY A 105 -30.31 22.56 6.12
N LYS A 106 -29.94 23.47 5.22
CA LYS A 106 -28.73 23.37 4.40
C LYS A 106 -27.54 23.95 5.13
N HIS A 107 -26.51 23.14 5.27
CA HIS A 107 -25.28 23.52 5.96
C HIS A 107 -24.06 23.03 5.22
N LYS A 108 -22.94 23.73 5.40
CA LYS A 108 -21.61 23.32 4.93
C LYS A 108 -20.69 23.09 6.12
N ILE A 109 -20.16 21.88 6.20
CA ILE A 109 -19.19 21.46 7.20
C ILE A 109 -17.81 21.50 6.53
N ASN A 110 -16.85 22.19 7.16
CA ASN A 110 -15.45 22.17 6.76
C ASN A 110 -14.61 21.74 7.95
N ILE A 111 -13.77 20.73 7.78
CA ILE A 111 -12.86 20.20 8.81
C ILE A 111 -11.46 20.25 8.24
N LYS A 112 -10.64 21.19 8.75
CA LYS A 112 -9.24 21.28 8.43
C LYS A 112 -8.45 20.41 9.39
N VAL A 113 -7.67 19.47 8.86
CA VAL A 113 -6.86 18.52 9.63
C VAL A 113 -5.40 18.65 9.24
N TRP A 114 -4.50 18.62 10.23
CA TRP A 114 -3.05 18.63 9.99
C TRP A 114 -2.34 17.63 10.90
N ASN A 115 -1.34 16.96 10.34
CA ASN A 115 -0.53 15.98 11.05
C ASN A 115 0.90 15.96 10.49
N GLN A 116 1.84 15.55 11.32
CA GLN A 116 3.26 15.45 10.98
C GLN A 116 3.75 14.01 10.87
N LEU A 117 3.14 13.09 11.63
CA LEU A 117 3.63 11.72 11.77
C LEU A 117 2.82 10.71 10.95
N THR A 118 1.53 11.00 10.75
CA THR A 118 0.61 10.14 10.01
C THR A 118 -0.23 10.99 9.06
N PRO A 119 -0.81 10.42 8.01
CA PRO A 119 -1.72 11.16 7.15
C PRO A 119 -2.89 11.75 7.95
N PRO A 120 -3.27 13.00 7.69
CA PRO A 120 -4.51 13.56 8.21
C PRO A 120 -5.69 12.69 7.79
N ALA A 121 -6.47 12.19 8.75
CA ALA A 121 -7.62 11.34 8.46
C ALA A 121 -8.81 11.68 9.37
N LEU A 122 -10.02 11.48 8.86
CA LEU A 122 -11.27 11.82 9.52
C LEU A 122 -12.24 10.64 9.47
N TYR A 123 -12.90 10.39 10.60
CA TYR A 123 -14.04 9.49 10.71
C TYR A 123 -15.22 10.26 11.34
N VAL A 124 -16.35 10.29 10.66
CA VAL A 124 -17.57 10.96 11.11
C VAL A 124 -18.64 9.92 11.40
N ASP A 125 -19.17 9.96 12.62
CA ASP A 125 -20.20 9.05 13.07
C ASP A 125 -21.47 9.84 13.43
N GLY A 126 -22.46 9.74 12.56
CA GLY A 126 -23.78 10.31 12.71
C GLY A 126 -24.84 9.37 12.14
N TRP A 127 -26.06 9.77 12.23
CA TRP A 127 -27.17 9.00 11.68
C TRP A 127 -27.24 9.15 10.16
N THR A 128 -27.34 10.39 9.70
CA THR A 128 -27.39 10.78 8.28
C THR A 128 -26.00 11.12 7.76
N ILE A 129 -25.21 11.85 8.56
CA ILE A 129 -23.89 12.35 8.17
C ILE A 129 -22.83 11.34 8.60
N LYS A 130 -22.27 10.62 7.63
CA LYS A 130 -21.19 9.65 7.82
C LYS A 130 -20.01 10.01 6.93
N SER A 131 -18.80 9.64 7.35
CA SER A 131 -17.64 9.76 6.47
C SER A 131 -17.63 8.65 5.42
N ASP A 132 -17.51 9.05 4.19
CA ASP A 132 -17.40 8.19 3.01
C ASP A 132 -16.73 8.97 1.87
N ALA A 133 -16.55 8.32 0.72
CA ALA A 133 -15.94 8.94 -0.47
C ALA A 133 -16.78 10.06 -1.11
N SER A 134 -17.95 10.43 -0.58
CA SER A 134 -18.73 11.58 -1.04
C SER A 134 -18.30 12.90 -0.41
N TRP A 135 -17.44 12.85 0.62
CA TRP A 135 -16.78 14.05 1.12
C TRP A 135 -15.79 14.58 0.10
N LYS A 136 -15.69 15.89 0.02
CA LYS A 136 -14.68 16.54 -0.79
C LYS A 136 -13.46 16.89 0.07
N VAL A 137 -12.30 16.79 -0.51
CA VAL A 137 -11.04 17.11 0.17
C VAL A 137 -10.17 17.96 -0.74
N THR A 138 -9.45 18.89 -0.15
CA THR A 138 -8.43 19.71 -0.81
C THR A 138 -7.16 19.71 0.01
N TYR A 139 -6.05 19.87 -0.69
CA TYR A 139 -4.74 20.03 -0.10
C TYR A 139 -4.49 21.52 0.16
N GLU A 140 -4.14 21.88 1.37
CA GLU A 140 -3.88 23.26 1.73
C GLU A 140 -2.40 23.57 2.02
N ASP A 141 -1.51 22.70 1.59
CA ASP A 141 -0.05 22.92 1.72
C ASP A 141 0.48 24.00 0.73
N LYS A 142 -0.41 24.87 0.32
CA LYS A 142 -0.11 26.01 -0.57
C LYS A 142 0.69 27.12 0.10
N GLU A 143 0.74 27.09 1.42
CA GLU A 143 1.45 28.08 2.24
C GLU A 143 2.91 27.70 2.47
N TRP A 144 3.42 26.67 1.80
CA TRP A 144 4.85 26.40 1.83
C TRP A 144 5.59 27.61 1.28
N ILE A 145 6.25 28.30 2.18
CA ILE A 145 7.11 29.44 1.84
C ILE A 145 8.49 28.85 1.55
N ASP A 146 8.99 29.02 0.33
CA ASP A 146 10.35 28.64 -0.04
C ASP A 146 11.40 29.47 0.75
N GLU A 147 12.66 29.15 0.59
CA GLU A 147 13.77 29.85 1.25
C GLU A 147 13.81 31.35 0.90
N SER A 148 13.15 31.79 -0.16
CA SER A 148 13.02 33.19 -0.56
C SER A 148 11.84 33.89 0.11
N GLY A 149 11.03 33.21 0.91
CA GLY A 149 9.83 33.75 1.53
C GLY A 149 8.63 33.82 0.59
N LYS A 150 8.66 33.13 -0.56
CA LYS A 150 7.60 33.15 -1.55
C LYS A 150 6.76 31.88 -1.47
N ALA A 151 5.43 32.02 -1.51
CA ALA A 151 4.53 30.87 -1.59
C ALA A 151 4.78 30.07 -2.88
N SER A 152 4.97 28.76 -2.75
CA SER A 152 5.35 27.88 -3.85
C SER A 152 4.20 27.55 -4.82
N ASP A 153 2.94 27.71 -4.40
CA ASP A 153 1.78 27.40 -5.23
C ASP A 153 0.68 28.45 -5.10
N THR A 154 0.37 29.12 -6.21
CA THR A 154 -0.72 30.09 -6.35
C THR A 154 -1.90 29.53 -7.15
N SER A 155 -1.90 28.22 -7.47
CA SER A 155 -2.97 27.59 -8.24
C SER A 155 -4.31 27.64 -7.51
N ALA A 156 -5.41 27.53 -8.26
CA ALA A 156 -6.74 27.47 -7.69
C ALA A 156 -6.89 26.22 -6.80
N THR A 157 -7.64 26.36 -5.70
CA THR A 157 -7.95 25.22 -4.83
C THR A 157 -8.82 24.23 -5.56
N VAL A 158 -8.33 23.00 -5.71
CA VAL A 158 -9.04 21.89 -6.34
C VAL A 158 -9.58 20.96 -5.28
N TYR A 159 -10.89 20.75 -5.28
CA TYR A 159 -11.54 19.75 -4.44
C TYR A 159 -11.74 18.45 -5.20
N MET A 160 -11.35 17.34 -4.61
CA MET A 160 -11.58 16.00 -5.14
C MET A 160 -12.33 15.13 -4.14
N ASP A 161 -12.82 13.98 -4.59
CA ASP A 161 -13.43 13.01 -3.68
C ASP A 161 -12.39 12.46 -2.71
N ALA A 162 -12.79 12.28 -1.45
CA ALA A 162 -11.90 11.77 -0.42
C ALA A 162 -11.46 10.33 -0.74
N GLY A 163 -10.21 10.03 -0.41
CA GLY A 163 -9.66 8.68 -0.39
C GLY A 163 -10.20 7.90 0.80
N SER A 164 -10.36 6.60 0.64
CA SER A 164 -10.82 5.69 1.70
C SER A 164 -10.41 4.26 1.42
N TRP A 165 -10.43 3.45 2.48
CA TRP A 165 -10.30 2.00 2.42
C TRP A 165 -11.18 1.38 3.51
N ASN A 166 -11.11 0.08 3.76
CA ASN A 166 -11.98 -0.67 4.67
C ASN A 166 -11.76 -0.40 6.19
N PHE A 167 -11.66 0.85 6.59
CA PHE A 167 -11.54 1.25 8.00
C PHE A 167 -12.89 1.68 8.55
N ASN A 168 -13.78 0.72 8.78
CA ASN A 168 -15.22 0.93 8.98
C ASN A 168 -15.63 1.20 10.43
N SER A 169 -14.68 1.44 11.33
CA SER A 169 -14.97 1.83 12.71
C SER A 169 -14.01 2.93 13.19
N LYS A 170 -14.45 3.68 14.20
CA LYS A 170 -13.60 4.74 14.81
C LYS A 170 -12.32 4.20 15.44
N THR A 171 -12.31 2.92 15.83
CA THR A 171 -11.13 2.27 16.41
C THR A 171 -10.19 1.67 15.38
N SER A 172 -10.66 1.44 14.15
CA SER A 172 -9.85 0.98 13.03
C SER A 172 -9.11 2.16 12.38
N ARG A 173 -8.23 2.81 13.15
CA ARG A 173 -7.48 3.97 12.67
C ARG A 173 -6.50 3.57 11.56
N PRO A 174 -6.42 4.33 10.45
CA PRO A 174 -5.50 4.04 9.35
C PRO A 174 -4.03 3.89 9.80
N SER A 175 -3.57 4.73 10.73
CA SER A 175 -2.19 4.67 11.25
C SER A 175 -1.87 3.40 12.06
N LEU A 176 -2.89 2.70 12.53
CA LEU A 176 -2.76 1.46 13.32
C LEU A 176 -2.94 0.20 12.47
N PHE A 177 -3.11 0.36 11.18
CA PHE A 177 -3.29 -0.80 10.29
C PHE A 177 -2.13 -1.78 10.38
N ARG A 178 -2.47 -3.06 10.45
CA ARG A 178 -1.55 -4.19 10.36
C ARG A 178 -2.26 -5.31 9.61
N LEU A 179 -1.51 -6.03 8.81
CA LEU A 179 -2.02 -7.25 8.20
C LEU A 179 -2.35 -8.28 9.29
N PRO A 180 -3.40 -9.08 9.11
CA PRO A 180 -3.72 -10.14 10.06
C PRO A 180 -2.65 -11.23 10.09
N CYS A 181 -2.48 -11.82 11.26
CA CYS A 181 -1.62 -12.96 11.48
C CYS A 181 -2.42 -14.18 11.91
N LYS A 182 -1.92 -15.36 11.60
CA LYS A 182 -2.42 -16.62 12.15
C LYS A 182 -1.25 -17.51 12.56
N PRO A 183 -1.39 -18.27 13.66
CA PRO A 183 -0.33 -19.15 14.11
C PRO A 183 -0.10 -20.29 13.12
N LEU A 184 1.16 -20.59 12.84
CA LEU A 184 1.62 -21.78 12.14
C LEU A 184 2.57 -22.56 13.04
N LEU A 185 2.33 -23.86 13.13
CA LEU A 185 3.18 -24.78 13.86
C LEU A 185 4.23 -25.39 12.95
N VAL A 186 5.33 -25.76 13.55
CA VAL A 186 6.38 -26.55 12.90
C VAL A 186 5.80 -27.90 12.44
N VAL A 187 6.04 -28.27 11.20
CA VAL A 187 5.63 -29.55 10.61
C VAL A 187 6.56 -30.68 11.03
N SER A 188 7.86 -30.40 11.08
CA SER A 188 8.86 -31.34 11.54
C SER A 188 10.09 -30.64 12.09
N SER A 189 10.85 -31.30 12.98
CA SER A 189 12.11 -30.83 13.48
C SER A 189 13.18 -31.91 13.40
N THR A 190 14.43 -31.51 13.20
CA THR A 190 15.59 -32.40 13.14
C THR A 190 16.66 -31.88 14.07
N SER A 191 17.02 -32.68 15.09
CA SER A 191 18.17 -32.38 15.95
C SER A 191 19.48 -32.64 15.19
N LEU A 192 20.36 -31.65 15.20
CA LEU A 192 21.71 -31.69 14.63
C LEU A 192 22.71 -31.54 15.74
N GLU A 193 24.01 -31.70 15.45
CA GLU A 193 25.09 -31.63 16.44
C GLU A 193 25.09 -30.31 17.24
N ASN A 194 24.84 -29.18 16.56
CA ASN A 194 24.93 -27.84 17.16
C ASN A 194 23.58 -27.13 17.30
N GLY A 195 22.46 -27.74 16.98
CA GLY A 195 21.18 -27.07 17.05
C GLY A 195 20.00 -27.88 16.50
N ILE A 196 18.88 -27.23 16.31
CA ILE A 196 17.65 -27.86 15.83
C ILE A 196 17.20 -27.13 14.56
N LEU A 197 16.98 -27.90 13.48
CA LEU A 197 16.37 -27.41 12.25
C LEU A 197 14.86 -27.67 12.29
N TYR A 198 14.10 -26.62 12.14
CA TYR A 198 12.63 -26.65 12.07
C TYR A 198 12.16 -26.45 10.63
N ASP A 199 11.18 -27.23 10.18
CA ASP A 199 10.53 -27.13 8.86
C ASP A 199 9.05 -26.74 9.03
N PHE A 200 8.65 -25.63 8.43
CA PHE A 200 7.25 -25.15 8.40
C PHE A 200 6.45 -25.70 7.21
N GLY A 201 7.03 -26.62 6.44
CA GLY A 201 6.37 -27.39 5.38
C GLY A 201 6.33 -26.69 4.01
N ARG A 202 6.33 -25.38 3.98
CA ARG A 202 6.39 -24.56 2.77
C ARG A 202 6.93 -23.16 3.09
N GLU A 203 7.30 -22.45 2.06
CA GLU A 203 7.68 -21.03 2.20
C GLU A 203 6.55 -20.21 2.83
N THR A 204 6.92 -19.34 3.75
CA THR A 204 6.01 -18.51 4.53
C THR A 204 6.55 -17.09 4.67
N PHE A 205 5.72 -16.20 5.23
CA PHE A 205 6.13 -14.85 5.58
C PHE A 205 5.49 -14.46 6.91
N GLY A 206 6.28 -14.08 7.89
CA GLY A 206 5.76 -13.70 9.19
C GLY A 206 6.80 -13.56 10.28
N TYR A 207 6.34 -13.68 11.49
CA TYR A 207 7.11 -13.43 12.70
C TYR A 207 7.34 -14.74 13.44
N LEU A 208 8.60 -15.03 13.79
CA LEU A 208 8.94 -16.21 14.57
C LEU A 208 8.58 -15.99 16.05
N ASP A 209 8.02 -17.00 16.69
CA ASP A 209 7.68 -17.03 18.13
C ASP A 209 8.54 -18.05 18.86
N PHE A 210 8.88 -17.71 20.09
CA PHE A 210 9.58 -18.60 21.03
C PHE A 210 8.85 -18.65 22.36
N SER A 211 8.78 -19.82 22.94
CA SER A 211 8.27 -19.96 24.31
C SER A 211 9.13 -20.94 25.12
N GLU A 212 8.94 -20.87 26.44
CA GLU A 212 9.60 -21.77 27.41
C GLU A 212 11.14 -21.76 27.29
N MET A 213 11.73 -20.59 27.07
CA MET A 213 13.19 -20.45 27.13
C MET A 213 13.67 -20.62 28.57
N ARG A 214 14.81 -21.31 28.75
CA ARG A 214 15.41 -21.53 30.04
C ARG A 214 16.94 -21.33 29.96
N GLY A 215 17.55 -20.86 31.03
CA GLY A 215 18.99 -20.70 31.14
C GLY A 215 19.47 -19.30 30.74
N GLU A 216 20.78 -19.22 30.50
CA GLU A 216 21.49 -17.97 30.18
C GLU A 216 22.48 -18.17 29.04
N GLY A 217 22.56 -17.23 28.09
CA GLY A 217 23.48 -17.22 26.95
C GLY A 217 22.84 -16.65 25.68
N LYS A 218 23.29 -17.09 24.51
CA LYS A 218 22.83 -16.63 23.20
C LYS A 218 22.03 -17.70 22.47
N VAL A 219 21.04 -17.25 21.73
CA VAL A 219 20.30 -18.04 20.73
C VAL A 219 20.55 -17.41 19.38
N LEU A 220 21.12 -18.17 18.45
CA LEU A 220 21.37 -17.80 17.07
C LEU A 220 20.28 -18.44 16.21
N ILE A 221 19.67 -17.65 15.35
CA ILE A 221 18.52 -18.07 14.54
C ILE A 221 18.85 -17.75 13.09
N TYR A 222 18.88 -18.80 12.26
CA TYR A 222 19.17 -18.70 10.84
C TYR A 222 17.94 -19.10 10.05
N TYR A 223 17.55 -18.26 9.08
CA TYR A 223 16.34 -18.45 8.27
C TYR A 223 16.73 -18.87 6.86
N GLY A 224 15.96 -19.76 6.25
CA GLY A 224 16.17 -20.17 4.87
C GLY A 224 14.89 -20.57 4.17
N GLU A 225 14.82 -20.28 2.88
CA GLU A 225 13.80 -20.81 1.97
C GLU A 225 14.07 -22.28 1.67
N SER A 226 15.35 -22.64 1.67
CA SER A 226 15.82 -24.03 1.58
C SER A 226 16.50 -24.47 2.88
N LYS A 227 16.63 -25.79 3.04
CA LYS A 227 17.34 -26.39 4.15
C LYS A 227 18.84 -26.03 4.12
N GLU A 228 19.41 -26.03 2.92
CA GLU A 228 20.82 -25.71 2.68
C GLU A 228 21.13 -24.28 3.12
N GLU A 229 20.26 -23.34 2.79
CA GLU A 229 20.42 -21.95 3.19
C GLU A 229 20.33 -21.76 4.71
N ALA A 230 19.33 -22.36 5.36
CA ALA A 230 19.18 -22.24 6.82
C ALA A 230 20.39 -22.83 7.58
N LEU A 231 21.07 -23.83 7.01
CA LEU A 231 22.25 -24.46 7.59
C LEU A 231 23.57 -23.76 7.23
N ASP A 232 23.57 -22.88 6.23
CA ASP A 232 24.73 -22.05 5.91
C ASP A 232 24.81 -20.84 6.83
N THR A 233 25.36 -21.06 8.02
CA THR A 233 25.45 -20.04 9.07
C THR A 233 26.36 -18.86 8.71
N GLU A 234 27.18 -18.98 7.68
CA GLU A 234 28.07 -17.91 7.21
C GLU A 234 27.38 -17.01 6.16
N HIS A 235 26.59 -17.58 5.25
CA HIS A 235 26.07 -16.88 4.08
C HIS A 235 24.53 -16.77 4.04
N CYS A 236 23.79 -17.35 5.00
CA CYS A 236 22.34 -17.18 5.03
C CYS A 236 21.97 -15.69 5.04
N GLU A 237 20.95 -15.33 4.29
CA GLU A 237 20.63 -13.91 4.06
C GLU A 237 20.02 -13.23 5.29
N THR A 238 19.26 -13.96 6.08
CA THR A 238 18.59 -13.42 7.26
C THR A 238 18.93 -14.23 8.52
N MET A 239 19.24 -13.52 9.59
CA MET A 239 19.48 -14.13 10.90
C MET A 239 19.06 -13.18 12.02
N ASP A 240 18.87 -13.74 13.20
CA ASP A 240 18.67 -13.03 14.46
C ASP A 240 19.58 -13.59 15.56
N ILE A 241 19.89 -12.74 16.53
CA ILE A 241 20.65 -13.11 17.73
C ILE A 241 19.86 -12.63 18.94
N LEU A 242 19.53 -13.53 19.85
CA LEU A 242 18.89 -13.22 21.12
C LEU A 242 19.90 -13.42 22.26
N SER A 243 19.95 -12.49 23.19
CA SER A 243 20.61 -12.68 24.48
C SER A 243 19.58 -13.01 25.54
N VAL A 244 19.75 -14.12 26.23
CA VAL A 244 18.80 -14.64 27.21
C VAL A 244 19.47 -14.71 28.57
N LYS A 245 18.75 -14.30 29.63
CA LYS A 245 19.13 -14.43 31.03
C LYS A 245 17.92 -14.83 31.86
N ASP A 246 18.08 -15.87 32.66
CA ASP A 246 17.00 -16.45 33.46
C ASP A 246 15.72 -16.76 32.63
N GLY A 247 15.93 -17.27 31.41
CA GLY A 247 14.85 -17.57 30.47
C GLY A 247 14.18 -16.36 29.81
N LYS A 248 14.68 -15.14 30.03
CA LYS A 248 14.13 -13.91 29.46
C LYS A 248 15.10 -13.27 28.47
N VAL A 249 14.54 -12.74 27.38
CA VAL A 249 15.34 -11.94 26.41
C VAL A 249 15.74 -10.62 27.07
N THR A 250 17.02 -10.32 27.11
CA THR A 250 17.59 -9.18 27.86
C THR A 250 18.32 -8.17 27.00
N ASP A 251 18.92 -8.60 25.89
CA ASP A 251 19.68 -7.73 24.99
C ASP A 251 19.44 -8.16 23.54
N LEU A 252 19.31 -7.20 22.67
CA LEU A 252 18.88 -7.37 21.28
C LEU A 252 19.94 -6.77 20.37
N ALA A 253 20.93 -7.59 20.02
CA ALA A 253 22.07 -7.13 19.22
C ALA A 253 21.69 -6.78 17.77
N LEU A 254 20.80 -7.56 17.14
CA LEU A 254 20.42 -7.41 15.73
C LEU A 254 18.94 -7.31 15.49
N CYS A 255 18.10 -7.60 16.48
CA CYS A 255 16.64 -7.64 16.33
C CYS A 255 15.94 -7.16 17.60
N THR A 256 14.65 -6.86 17.45
CA THR A 256 13.75 -6.57 18.55
C THR A 256 12.72 -7.69 18.70
N VAL A 257 12.34 -7.97 19.93
CA VAL A 257 11.24 -8.89 20.25
C VAL A 257 10.20 -8.19 21.11
N GLN A 258 8.96 -8.61 20.99
CA GLN A 258 7.88 -8.22 21.90
C GLN A 258 7.43 -9.41 22.72
N PRO A 259 7.16 -9.24 24.02
CA PRO A 259 6.53 -10.28 24.80
C PRO A 259 5.04 -10.42 24.37
N LEU A 260 4.62 -11.64 24.06
CA LEU A 260 3.21 -11.97 23.82
C LEU A 260 2.53 -12.37 25.13
N THR A 261 3.26 -13.13 25.97
CA THR A 261 2.88 -13.54 27.31
C THR A 261 4.11 -13.55 28.20
N ASN A 262 4.00 -13.93 29.45
CA ASN A 262 5.16 -13.98 30.38
C ASN A 262 6.31 -14.86 29.92
N ASP A 263 6.04 -15.89 29.10
CA ASP A 263 7.03 -16.88 28.67
C ASP A 263 7.05 -17.07 27.14
N CYS A 264 6.41 -16.19 26.38
CA CYS A 264 6.38 -16.24 24.92
C CYS A 264 6.82 -14.91 24.33
N TYR A 265 7.74 -14.96 23.37
CA TYR A 265 8.29 -13.81 22.66
C TYR A 265 8.07 -13.96 21.16
N MET A 266 7.70 -12.88 20.50
CA MET A 266 7.59 -12.79 19.05
C MET A 266 8.64 -11.82 18.50
N MET A 267 9.29 -12.19 17.40
CA MET A 267 10.16 -11.27 16.67
C MET A 267 9.33 -10.10 16.14
N GLU A 268 9.84 -8.86 16.26
CA GLU A 268 9.14 -7.68 15.72
C GLU A 268 9.30 -7.53 14.20
N SER A 269 10.30 -8.19 13.62
CA SER A 269 10.58 -8.13 12.20
C SER A 269 10.09 -9.40 11.48
N SER A 270 9.21 -9.24 10.51
CA SER A 270 8.75 -10.33 9.65
C SER A 270 9.85 -10.80 8.69
N LYS A 271 9.91 -12.08 8.42
CA LYS A 271 10.88 -12.72 7.53
C LYS A 271 10.20 -13.73 6.61
N ALA A 272 10.82 -13.96 5.47
CA ALA A 272 10.45 -15.03 4.54
C ALA A 272 11.32 -16.26 4.83
N PHE A 273 10.68 -17.39 5.08
CA PHE A 273 11.37 -18.64 5.36
C PHE A 273 10.44 -19.85 5.29
N ARG A 274 11.01 -20.98 4.97
CA ARG A 274 10.44 -22.30 5.24
C ARG A 274 11.14 -22.99 6.38
N TYR A 275 12.46 -22.82 6.47
CA TYR A 275 13.31 -23.48 7.45
C TYR A 275 13.90 -22.47 8.44
N VAL A 276 14.00 -22.89 9.69
CA VAL A 276 14.66 -22.13 10.74
C VAL A 276 15.64 -23.03 11.46
N TYR A 277 16.91 -22.67 11.48
CA TYR A 277 17.94 -23.36 12.24
C TYR A 277 18.26 -22.57 13.51
N VAL A 278 18.01 -23.18 14.65
CA VAL A 278 18.23 -22.56 15.98
C VAL A 278 19.42 -23.22 16.65
N VAL A 279 20.41 -22.40 16.98
CA VAL A 279 21.61 -22.79 17.70
C VAL A 279 21.60 -22.09 19.04
N CYS A 280 21.73 -22.86 20.13
CA CYS A 280 21.72 -22.35 21.49
C CYS A 280 23.10 -22.57 22.15
N ASP A 281 23.52 -21.63 22.99
CA ASP A 281 24.61 -21.90 23.91
C ASP A 281 24.28 -23.10 24.84
N GLU A 282 25.29 -23.82 25.35
CA GLU A 282 25.10 -25.06 26.12
C GLU A 282 24.16 -24.93 27.33
N GLN A 283 24.02 -23.74 27.87
CA GLN A 283 23.20 -23.47 29.07
C GLN A 283 21.81 -22.99 28.75
N ILE A 284 21.43 -22.92 27.45
CA ILE A 284 20.11 -22.46 27.00
C ILE A 284 19.34 -23.59 26.38
N SER A 285 18.02 -23.60 26.65
CA SER A 285 17.06 -24.37 25.90
C SER A 285 15.86 -23.50 25.48
N VAL A 286 15.36 -23.75 24.28
CA VAL A 286 14.11 -23.20 23.73
C VAL A 286 13.11 -24.34 23.66
N GLY A 287 11.95 -24.17 24.30
CA GLY A 287 10.93 -25.23 24.37
C GLY A 287 10.12 -25.34 23.10
N THR A 288 9.44 -24.28 22.72
CA THR A 288 8.58 -24.27 21.52
C THR A 288 9.01 -23.16 20.55
N VAL A 289 9.04 -23.53 19.27
CA VAL A 289 9.22 -22.61 18.15
C VAL A 289 7.98 -22.69 17.28
N SER A 290 7.37 -21.55 16.98
CA SER A 290 6.23 -21.41 16.09
C SER A 290 6.34 -20.10 15.30
N MET A 291 5.36 -19.75 14.50
CA MET A 291 5.35 -18.46 13.84
C MET A 291 3.94 -17.87 13.74
N GLN A 292 3.86 -16.56 13.64
CA GLN A 292 2.68 -15.81 13.23
C GLN A 292 2.79 -15.52 11.74
N TYR A 293 2.08 -16.30 10.92
CA TYR A 293 2.01 -16.09 9.47
C TYR A 293 1.18 -14.85 9.18
N GLU A 294 1.81 -13.84 8.61
CA GLU A 294 1.17 -12.59 8.21
C GLU A 294 0.71 -12.68 6.74
N TYR A 295 -0.53 -12.30 6.45
CA TYR A 295 -1.10 -12.46 5.11
C TYR A 295 -2.13 -11.38 4.80
N MET A 296 -2.31 -11.08 3.51
CA MET A 296 -3.48 -10.34 3.02
C MET A 296 -4.65 -11.32 2.91
N PRO A 297 -5.81 -11.01 3.50
CA PRO A 297 -7.01 -11.85 3.36
C PRO A 297 -7.57 -11.77 1.94
N GLU A 298 -7.20 -12.71 1.09
CA GLU A 298 -7.63 -12.78 -0.29
C GLU A 298 -8.64 -13.90 -0.53
N THR A 299 -9.56 -13.65 -1.46
CA THR A 299 -10.49 -14.66 -1.96
C THR A 299 -10.03 -15.14 -3.32
N TYR A 300 -9.67 -16.42 -3.42
CA TYR A 300 -9.35 -17.05 -4.70
C TYR A 300 -10.63 -17.13 -5.55
N ARG A 301 -10.70 -16.36 -6.61
CA ARG A 301 -11.83 -16.35 -7.58
C ARG A 301 -11.51 -17.12 -8.84
N GLY A 302 -10.23 -17.10 -9.24
CA GLY A 302 -9.74 -17.91 -10.35
C GLY A 302 -9.32 -19.30 -9.90
N SER A 303 -9.48 -20.27 -10.79
CA SER A 303 -9.03 -21.64 -10.61
C SER A 303 -8.58 -22.23 -11.94
N PHE A 304 -7.67 -23.20 -11.88
CA PHE A 304 -7.22 -23.96 -13.04
C PHE A 304 -7.09 -25.43 -12.68
N GLN A 305 -7.60 -26.28 -13.54
CA GLN A 305 -7.45 -27.73 -13.43
C GLN A 305 -7.46 -28.37 -14.82
N CYS A 306 -6.57 -29.31 -15.06
CA CYS A 306 -6.51 -30.12 -16.28
C CYS A 306 -6.07 -31.56 -15.93
N ASP A 307 -5.94 -32.40 -16.93
CA ASP A 307 -5.50 -33.80 -16.81
C ASP A 307 -3.98 -33.99 -16.62
N ASN A 308 -3.22 -32.90 -16.57
CA ASN A 308 -1.78 -32.92 -16.34
C ASN A 308 -1.46 -32.41 -14.92
N ASP A 309 -1.05 -33.32 -14.05
CA ASP A 309 -0.75 -33.00 -12.65
C ASP A 309 0.38 -31.94 -12.49
N LEU A 310 1.37 -31.94 -13.40
CA LEU A 310 2.45 -30.98 -13.38
C LEU A 310 1.93 -29.55 -13.62
N LEU A 311 1.03 -29.36 -14.59
CA LEU A 311 0.42 -28.05 -14.86
C LEU A 311 -0.48 -27.59 -13.70
N ASN A 312 -1.25 -28.52 -13.11
CA ASN A 312 -2.04 -28.21 -11.92
C ASN A 312 -1.14 -27.75 -10.77
N ARG A 313 -0.01 -28.45 -10.56
CA ARG A 313 0.96 -28.09 -9.52
C ARG A 313 1.65 -26.76 -9.78
N ILE A 314 1.97 -26.44 -11.03
CA ILE A 314 2.53 -25.13 -11.43
C ILE A 314 1.54 -24.01 -11.09
N TRP A 315 0.26 -24.20 -11.41
CA TRP A 315 -0.78 -23.24 -11.05
C TRP A 315 -0.88 -23.02 -9.53
N GLU A 316 -0.94 -24.09 -8.75
CA GLU A 316 -1.03 -24.02 -7.29
C GLU A 316 0.15 -23.26 -6.67
N ILE A 317 1.36 -23.55 -7.14
CA ILE A 317 2.58 -22.85 -6.66
C ILE A 317 2.55 -21.37 -7.07
N GLY A 318 2.21 -21.07 -8.33
CA GLY A 318 2.10 -19.72 -8.83
C GLY A 318 1.05 -18.90 -8.07
N ALA A 319 -0.14 -19.47 -7.83
CA ALA A 319 -1.20 -18.84 -7.05
C ALA A 319 -0.78 -18.58 -5.59
N TYR A 320 -0.07 -19.53 -4.99
CA TYR A 320 0.46 -19.36 -3.64
C TYR A 320 1.56 -18.29 -3.58
N THR A 321 2.47 -18.28 -4.55
CA THR A 321 3.53 -17.25 -4.65
C THR A 321 2.91 -15.87 -4.80
N MET A 322 1.91 -15.72 -5.68
CA MET A 322 1.17 -14.48 -5.84
C MET A 322 0.51 -14.02 -4.53
N HIS A 323 -0.04 -14.95 -3.75
CA HIS A 323 -0.62 -14.63 -2.44
C HIS A 323 0.44 -14.16 -1.44
N LEU A 324 1.63 -14.76 -1.43
CA LEU A 324 2.73 -14.34 -0.56
C LEU A 324 3.19 -12.91 -0.85
N THR A 325 3.24 -12.52 -2.14
CA THR A 325 3.67 -11.19 -2.59
C THR A 325 2.52 -10.15 -2.60
N THR A 326 1.28 -10.58 -2.39
CA THR A 326 0.14 -9.67 -2.18
C THR A 326 0.07 -9.29 -0.71
N ARG A 327 0.46 -8.06 -0.43
CA ARG A 327 0.54 -7.49 0.91
C ARG A 327 -0.35 -6.25 0.97
N GLU A 328 0.06 -5.23 1.73
CA GLU A 328 -0.56 -3.91 1.66
C GLU A 328 -0.55 -3.37 0.22
N PHE A 329 0.45 -3.80 -0.54
CA PHE A 329 0.69 -3.54 -1.96
C PHE A 329 1.11 -4.85 -2.64
N PHE A 330 1.22 -4.83 -3.96
CA PHE A 330 1.94 -5.88 -4.68
C PHE A 330 3.43 -5.58 -4.61
N ILE A 331 4.18 -6.48 -3.99
CA ILE A 331 5.63 -6.35 -3.83
C ILE A 331 6.36 -7.34 -4.75
N ASP A 332 7.60 -7.03 -5.08
CA ASP A 332 8.47 -7.84 -5.95
C ASP A 332 8.79 -9.22 -5.36
N GLY A 333 9.05 -9.27 -4.07
CA GLY A 333 9.38 -10.50 -3.36
C GLY A 333 9.22 -10.38 -1.85
N ILE A 334 9.17 -11.51 -1.14
CA ILE A 334 8.97 -11.53 0.32
C ILE A 334 10.28 -11.57 1.11
N LYS A 335 11.38 -11.91 0.47
CA LYS A 335 12.69 -12.05 1.11
C LYS A 335 13.57 -10.84 0.88
N ARG A 336 13.94 -10.54 -0.35
CA ARG A 336 14.76 -9.40 -0.75
C ARG A 336 13.94 -8.33 -1.42
N ASP A 337 14.46 -7.11 -1.37
CA ASP A 337 13.83 -5.85 -1.70
C ASP A 337 12.57 -5.61 -0.91
N ARG A 338 11.53 -6.43 -1.02
CA ARG A 338 10.21 -6.21 -0.41
C ARG A 338 9.69 -4.81 -0.69
N TRP A 339 9.93 -4.35 -1.91
CA TRP A 339 9.54 -3.05 -2.39
C TRP A 339 8.43 -3.12 -3.41
N VAL A 340 7.86 -1.97 -3.67
CA VAL A 340 6.89 -1.81 -4.74
C VAL A 340 7.63 -1.28 -5.96
N TRP A 341 7.87 -2.16 -6.94
CA TRP A 341 8.47 -1.84 -8.22
C TRP A 341 7.40 -1.80 -9.30
N SER A 342 7.36 -0.75 -10.14
CA SER A 342 6.30 -0.57 -11.14
C SER A 342 6.29 -1.68 -12.21
N GLY A 343 7.49 -2.14 -12.63
CA GLY A 343 7.61 -3.24 -13.58
C GLY A 343 7.10 -4.57 -13.04
N ASP A 344 7.33 -4.85 -11.74
CA ASP A 344 6.82 -6.04 -11.05
C ASP A 344 5.32 -5.91 -10.78
N ALA A 345 4.89 -4.72 -10.40
CA ALA A 345 3.49 -4.46 -10.07
C ALA A 345 2.55 -4.68 -11.26
N ILE A 346 2.92 -4.25 -12.48
CA ILE A 346 2.07 -4.46 -13.67
C ILE A 346 1.85 -5.96 -13.94
N GLN A 347 2.87 -6.80 -13.75
CA GLN A 347 2.75 -8.25 -13.87
C GLN A 347 1.82 -8.80 -12.80
N SER A 348 1.97 -8.33 -11.56
CA SER A 348 1.12 -8.72 -10.43
C SER A 348 -0.34 -8.31 -10.65
N TYR A 349 -0.61 -7.13 -11.23
CA TYR A 349 -1.99 -6.72 -11.55
C TYR A 349 -2.63 -7.66 -12.57
N LEU A 350 -1.91 -8.03 -13.62
CA LEU A 350 -2.41 -8.96 -14.62
C LEU A 350 -2.74 -10.33 -14.00
N MET A 351 -1.87 -10.86 -13.15
CA MET A 351 -2.14 -12.11 -12.43
C MET A 351 -3.32 -11.96 -11.47
N ASN A 352 -3.41 -10.85 -10.74
CA ASN A 352 -4.48 -10.55 -9.80
C ASN A 352 -5.86 -10.54 -10.48
N TYR A 353 -5.99 -10.00 -11.69
CA TYR A 353 -7.27 -9.97 -12.39
C TYR A 353 -7.83 -11.37 -12.71
N TYR A 354 -6.96 -12.39 -12.77
CA TYR A 354 -7.36 -13.77 -13.01
C TYR A 354 -7.45 -14.62 -11.72
N LEU A 355 -6.83 -14.17 -10.63
CA LEU A 355 -6.73 -14.97 -9.40
C LEU A 355 -7.63 -14.45 -8.27
N PHE A 356 -7.43 -13.21 -7.83
CA PHE A 356 -8.17 -12.62 -6.70
C PHE A 356 -9.19 -11.59 -7.15
N PHE A 357 -8.86 -10.83 -8.18
CA PHE A 357 -9.57 -9.63 -8.61
C PHE A 357 -9.71 -8.59 -7.48
N ASP A 358 -8.63 -8.40 -6.70
CA ASP A 358 -8.55 -7.36 -5.69
C ASP A 358 -8.20 -6.01 -6.34
N SER A 359 -9.22 -5.22 -6.64
CA SER A 359 -9.07 -3.89 -7.21
C SER A 359 -8.54 -2.86 -6.21
N GLU A 360 -8.74 -3.08 -4.90
CA GLU A 360 -8.30 -2.13 -3.87
C GLU A 360 -6.79 -2.15 -3.70
N THR A 361 -6.16 -3.34 -3.71
CA THR A 361 -4.70 -3.43 -3.66
C THR A 361 -4.05 -2.86 -4.93
N VAL A 362 -4.69 -3.02 -6.10
CA VAL A 362 -4.22 -2.36 -7.34
C VAL A 362 -4.25 -0.84 -7.19
N LYS A 363 -5.36 -0.25 -6.75
CA LYS A 363 -5.48 1.21 -6.54
C LYS A 363 -4.43 1.73 -5.56
N ARG A 364 -4.26 1.05 -4.43
CA ARG A 364 -3.26 1.43 -3.43
C ARG A 364 -1.85 1.42 -4.01
N THR A 365 -1.52 0.37 -4.77
CA THR A 365 -0.19 0.23 -5.39
C THR A 365 0.05 1.30 -6.45
N ILE A 366 -0.95 1.63 -7.29
CA ILE A 366 -0.88 2.73 -8.26
C ILE A 366 -0.63 4.07 -7.55
N TRP A 367 -1.36 4.37 -6.47
CA TRP A 367 -1.18 5.60 -5.70
C TRP A 367 0.21 5.68 -5.06
N GLN A 368 0.66 4.61 -4.44
CA GLN A 368 1.94 4.55 -3.75
C GLN A 368 3.10 4.79 -4.72
N LEU A 369 3.10 4.10 -5.87
CA LEU A 369 4.13 4.23 -6.90
C LEU A 369 4.20 5.65 -7.47
N ARG A 370 3.04 6.30 -7.64
CA ARG A 370 3.00 7.66 -8.18
C ARG A 370 3.69 8.69 -7.30
N GLY A 371 3.60 8.54 -6.00
CA GLY A 371 4.12 9.53 -5.05
C GLY A 371 3.40 10.88 -5.13
N LYS A 372 4.01 11.91 -4.55
CA LYS A 372 3.50 13.28 -4.51
C LYS A 372 4.09 14.16 -5.62
N ASP A 373 3.49 15.31 -5.83
CA ASP A 373 4.05 16.38 -6.64
C ASP A 373 4.95 17.30 -5.77
N PRO A 374 5.94 18.00 -6.36
CA PRO A 374 6.31 17.95 -7.77
C PRO A 374 7.01 16.66 -8.16
N VAL A 375 6.83 16.19 -9.41
CA VAL A 375 7.58 15.06 -9.96
C VAL A 375 9.02 15.48 -10.19
N THR A 376 9.97 14.77 -9.59
CA THR A 376 11.40 15.07 -9.68
C THR A 376 12.25 13.96 -10.31
N SER A 377 11.66 12.78 -10.51
CA SER A 377 12.31 11.62 -11.10
C SER A 377 11.28 10.69 -11.74
N HIS A 378 11.73 9.79 -12.59
CA HIS A 378 10.92 8.64 -13.02
C HIS A 378 10.49 7.78 -11.82
N ILE A 379 9.39 7.04 -11.98
CA ILE A 379 8.93 6.09 -10.96
C ILE A 379 10.05 5.06 -10.71
N ASN A 380 10.35 4.83 -9.43
CA ASN A 380 11.49 4.01 -9.00
C ASN A 380 12.85 4.44 -9.61
N THR A 381 12.98 5.66 -10.11
CA THR A 381 14.12 6.19 -10.88
C THR A 381 14.35 5.51 -12.25
N ILE A 382 13.44 4.65 -12.69
CA ILE A 382 13.52 3.84 -13.89
C ILE A 382 12.56 4.37 -14.94
N MET A 383 13.09 4.67 -16.15
CA MET A 383 12.32 5.33 -17.21
C MET A 383 11.14 4.47 -17.69
N ASP A 384 11.39 3.23 -18.07
CA ASP A 384 10.37 2.28 -18.52
C ASP A 384 9.33 1.98 -17.43
N TYR A 385 9.69 2.03 -16.14
CA TYR A 385 8.75 1.84 -15.02
C TYR A 385 7.71 2.96 -14.91
N THR A 386 8.05 4.16 -15.33
CA THR A 386 7.09 5.26 -15.48
C THR A 386 6.03 4.92 -16.53
N PHE A 387 6.44 4.36 -17.67
CA PHE A 387 5.51 3.94 -18.73
C PHE A 387 4.65 2.76 -18.29
N TYR A 388 5.22 1.77 -17.63
CA TYR A 388 4.45 0.66 -17.04
C TYR A 388 3.39 1.14 -16.06
N TRP A 389 3.65 2.20 -15.32
CA TRP A 389 2.64 2.79 -14.44
C TRP A 389 1.45 3.34 -15.23
N PHE A 390 1.65 4.04 -16.34
CA PHE A 390 0.55 4.48 -17.20
C PHE A 390 -0.23 3.29 -17.77
N LEU A 391 0.46 2.26 -18.24
CA LEU A 391 -0.17 1.04 -18.75
C LEU A 391 -0.98 0.34 -17.65
N SER A 392 -0.51 0.37 -16.43
CA SER A 392 -1.23 -0.18 -15.27
C SER A 392 -2.57 0.54 -15.03
N VAL A 393 -2.62 1.85 -15.21
CA VAL A 393 -3.88 2.62 -15.11
C VAL A 393 -4.82 2.27 -16.26
N TYR A 394 -4.31 2.10 -17.47
CA TYR A 394 -5.09 1.64 -18.62
C TYR A 394 -5.72 0.27 -18.33
N ASP A 395 -4.90 -0.71 -17.95
CA ASP A 395 -5.36 -2.07 -17.66
C ASP A 395 -6.37 -2.09 -16.51
N TYR A 396 -6.11 -1.32 -15.44
CA TYR A 396 -7.06 -1.19 -14.34
C TYR A 396 -8.43 -0.76 -14.83
N TYR A 397 -8.50 0.29 -15.64
CA TYR A 397 -9.76 0.76 -16.20
C TYR A 397 -10.41 -0.29 -17.11
N MET A 398 -9.62 -0.94 -17.97
CA MET A 398 -10.14 -1.96 -18.91
C MET A 398 -10.73 -3.17 -18.18
N TYR A 399 -10.16 -3.59 -17.05
CA TYR A 399 -10.66 -4.71 -16.25
C TYR A 399 -11.82 -4.34 -15.32
N THR A 400 -11.87 -3.10 -14.83
CA THR A 400 -12.82 -2.72 -13.77
C THR A 400 -13.92 -1.77 -14.20
N GLY A 401 -13.68 -0.94 -15.22
CA GLY A 401 -14.58 0.15 -15.62
C GLY A 401 -14.66 1.30 -14.60
N ASP A 402 -13.75 1.38 -13.64
CA ASP A 402 -13.79 2.37 -12.54
C ASP A 402 -13.35 3.78 -13.02
N GLU A 403 -14.27 4.46 -13.69
CA GLU A 403 -14.06 5.85 -14.13
C GLU A 403 -13.80 6.80 -12.96
N LYS A 404 -14.38 6.50 -11.78
CA LYS A 404 -14.25 7.38 -10.61
C LYS A 404 -12.79 7.43 -10.15
N PHE A 405 -12.14 6.29 -10.08
CA PHE A 405 -10.72 6.21 -9.73
C PHE A 405 -9.84 6.93 -10.76
N VAL A 406 -10.09 6.72 -12.06
CA VAL A 406 -9.34 7.39 -13.12
C VAL A 406 -9.47 8.91 -13.02
N LYS A 407 -10.70 9.42 -12.83
CA LYS A 407 -10.93 10.87 -12.62
C LYS A 407 -10.18 11.42 -11.41
N GLN A 408 -10.17 10.69 -10.32
CA GLN A 408 -9.48 11.07 -9.09
C GLN A 408 -7.94 11.08 -9.28
N LEU A 409 -7.41 10.13 -10.05
CA LEU A 409 -5.98 9.99 -10.31
C LEU A 409 -5.46 10.94 -11.39
N TYR A 410 -6.33 11.42 -12.29
CA TYR A 410 -5.94 12.14 -13.52
C TYR A 410 -5.01 13.35 -13.29
N PRO A 411 -5.20 14.21 -12.27
CA PRO A 411 -4.26 15.30 -12.01
C PRO A 411 -2.82 14.80 -11.77
N ARG A 412 -2.66 13.66 -11.11
CA ARG A 412 -1.36 13.01 -10.88
C ARG A 412 -0.78 12.35 -12.14
N MET A 413 -1.64 11.86 -13.02
CA MET A 413 -1.23 11.39 -14.35
C MET A 413 -0.70 12.53 -15.19
N LYS A 414 -1.40 13.66 -15.18
CA LYS A 414 -1.04 14.86 -15.94
C LYS A 414 0.34 15.38 -15.54
N SER A 415 0.58 15.62 -14.26
CA SER A 415 1.87 16.13 -13.79
C SER A 415 3.04 15.15 -14.05
N LEU A 416 2.78 13.82 -14.00
CA LEU A 416 3.80 12.85 -14.39
C LEU A 416 4.09 12.88 -15.89
N MET A 417 3.05 13.01 -16.74
CA MET A 417 3.24 13.11 -18.18
C MET A 417 3.93 14.43 -18.57
N GLU A 418 3.61 15.54 -17.90
CA GLU A 418 4.32 16.81 -18.08
C GLU A 418 5.81 16.68 -17.76
N TYR A 419 6.19 15.94 -16.74
CA TYR A 419 7.58 15.61 -16.44
C TYR A 419 8.22 14.82 -17.56
N VAL A 420 7.55 13.79 -18.09
CA VAL A 420 8.06 12.98 -19.23
C VAL A 420 8.21 13.83 -20.48
N LEU A 421 7.20 14.62 -20.85
CA LEU A 421 7.23 15.49 -22.01
C LEU A 421 8.35 16.56 -21.94
N GLY A 422 8.64 17.06 -20.74
CA GLY A 422 9.76 17.97 -20.49
C GLY A 422 11.16 17.32 -20.71
N ARG A 423 11.19 16.01 -20.93
CA ARG A 423 12.42 15.20 -21.14
C ARG A 423 12.51 14.59 -22.54
N THR A 424 11.61 14.95 -23.44
CA THR A 424 11.70 14.58 -24.86
C THR A 424 12.72 15.49 -25.58
N ASP A 425 13.32 14.96 -26.63
CA ASP A 425 14.19 15.74 -27.51
C ASP A 425 13.40 16.59 -28.54
N SER A 426 14.09 17.26 -29.45
CA SER A 426 13.48 18.11 -30.48
C SER A 426 12.53 17.38 -31.43
N ASP A 427 12.68 16.07 -31.56
CA ASP A 427 11.86 15.22 -32.42
C ASP A 427 10.68 14.59 -31.66
N GLY A 428 10.53 14.95 -30.36
CA GLY A 428 9.49 14.43 -29.46
C GLY A 428 9.76 13.01 -28.98
N MET A 429 11.00 12.53 -29.11
CA MET A 429 11.39 11.18 -28.69
C MET A 429 11.93 11.17 -27.26
N VAL A 430 11.65 10.10 -26.51
CA VAL A 430 12.20 9.91 -25.17
C VAL A 430 13.56 9.23 -25.21
N GLN A 431 14.43 9.59 -24.28
CA GLN A 431 15.71 8.95 -24.04
C GLN A 431 16.14 9.11 -22.60
N GLY A 432 16.95 8.18 -22.09
CA GLY A 432 17.51 8.31 -20.75
C GLY A 432 18.40 9.53 -20.62
N MET A 433 18.21 10.30 -19.56
CA MET A 433 19.02 11.46 -19.20
C MET A 433 19.88 11.16 -17.97
N THR A 434 20.79 12.07 -17.65
CA THR A 434 21.61 11.93 -16.43
C THR A 434 20.74 11.73 -15.19
N GLY A 435 20.97 10.64 -14.48
CA GLY A 435 20.20 10.26 -13.29
C GLY A 435 19.03 9.31 -13.56
N ASP A 436 18.71 9.03 -14.82
CA ASP A 436 17.71 8.01 -15.15
C ASP A 436 18.37 6.64 -15.29
N TRP A 437 17.66 5.62 -14.85
CA TRP A 437 18.00 4.25 -15.16
C TRP A 437 17.09 3.76 -16.28
N VAL A 438 17.70 3.49 -17.45
CA VAL A 438 17.04 2.82 -18.58
C VAL A 438 17.24 1.32 -18.36
N PHE A 439 16.21 0.66 -17.88
CA PHE A 439 16.34 -0.73 -17.44
C PHE A 439 16.19 -1.72 -18.59
N VAL A 440 15.09 -1.68 -19.34
CA VAL A 440 14.68 -2.63 -20.38
C VAL A 440 14.62 -4.08 -19.86
N ASP A 441 15.76 -4.63 -19.48
CA ASP A 441 15.92 -5.89 -18.72
C ASP A 441 17.31 -6.01 -18.07
N TRP A 442 17.60 -7.15 -17.44
CA TRP A 442 18.88 -7.46 -16.78
C TRP A 442 20.01 -7.89 -17.77
N ALA A 443 19.88 -7.58 -19.05
CA ALA A 443 20.87 -7.92 -20.08
C ALA A 443 22.00 -6.88 -20.20
N ASP A 444 22.45 -6.30 -19.10
CA ASP A 444 23.56 -5.34 -19.08
C ASP A 444 24.83 -5.97 -19.66
N GLY A 445 25.44 -5.28 -20.61
CA GLY A 445 26.57 -5.79 -21.38
C GLY A 445 26.24 -6.52 -22.68
N TYR A 446 24.97 -6.88 -22.90
CA TYR A 446 24.49 -7.45 -24.15
C TYR A 446 23.62 -6.49 -24.98
N LEU A 447 22.97 -5.52 -24.31
CA LEU A 447 22.14 -4.50 -24.94
C LEU A 447 22.80 -3.12 -24.80
N ASP A 448 22.87 -2.37 -25.89
CA ASP A 448 23.17 -0.93 -25.82
C ASP A 448 21.89 -0.17 -25.47
N LYS A 449 21.82 0.29 -24.22
CA LYS A 449 20.67 0.98 -23.64
C LYS A 449 20.80 2.50 -23.69
N LYS A 450 21.41 3.03 -24.75
CA LYS A 450 21.67 4.47 -24.93
C LYS A 450 20.83 5.06 -26.05
N GLY A 451 20.53 6.35 -25.91
CA GLY A 451 19.79 7.11 -26.90
C GLY A 451 18.31 6.75 -26.97
N GLN A 452 17.74 6.91 -28.14
CA GLN A 452 16.33 6.67 -28.43
C GLN A 452 16.06 5.18 -28.68
N LEU A 453 15.69 4.43 -27.68
CA LEU A 453 15.41 3.01 -27.81
C LEU A 453 13.99 2.77 -28.34
N ALA A 454 13.84 1.91 -29.34
CA ALA A 454 12.53 1.54 -29.90
C ALA A 454 11.58 1.00 -28.83
N PHE A 455 12.09 0.24 -27.88
CA PHE A 455 11.35 -0.28 -26.74
C PHE A 455 10.67 0.85 -25.95
N GLU A 456 11.42 1.87 -25.56
CA GLU A 456 10.94 3.01 -24.79
C GLU A 456 9.93 3.86 -25.59
N GLN A 457 10.14 4.03 -26.91
CA GLN A 457 9.20 4.77 -27.74
C GLN A 457 7.85 4.08 -27.84
N VAL A 458 7.83 2.74 -27.94
CA VAL A 458 6.56 1.98 -27.96
C VAL A 458 5.81 2.14 -26.64
N LEU A 459 6.49 2.04 -25.50
CA LEU A 459 5.90 2.25 -24.18
C LEU A 459 5.41 3.69 -24.02
N PHE A 460 6.18 4.67 -24.49
CA PHE A 460 5.80 6.08 -24.46
C PHE A 460 4.55 6.34 -25.31
N CYS A 461 4.50 5.86 -26.54
CA CYS A 461 3.30 5.97 -27.40
C CYS A 461 2.06 5.38 -26.70
N LYS A 462 2.20 4.21 -26.08
CA LYS A 462 1.08 3.58 -25.35
C LYS A 462 0.67 4.39 -24.12
N SER A 463 1.63 5.03 -23.45
CA SER A 463 1.35 5.93 -22.33
C SER A 463 0.59 7.19 -22.78
N LEU A 464 0.93 7.76 -23.95
CA LEU A 464 0.18 8.87 -24.54
C LEU A 464 -1.26 8.48 -24.92
N GLU A 465 -1.48 7.30 -25.52
CA GLU A 465 -2.82 6.76 -25.77
C GLU A 465 -3.61 6.61 -24.47
N THR A 466 -2.97 6.15 -23.41
CA THR A 466 -3.57 6.04 -22.08
C THR A 466 -3.98 7.41 -21.55
N MET A 467 -3.14 8.42 -21.71
CA MET A 467 -3.47 9.80 -21.31
C MET A 467 -4.68 10.33 -22.06
N VAL A 468 -4.77 10.10 -23.38
CA VAL A 468 -5.94 10.52 -24.20
C VAL A 468 -7.21 9.87 -23.66
N LEU A 469 -7.19 8.58 -23.38
CA LEU A 469 -8.33 7.87 -22.80
C LEU A 469 -8.73 8.46 -21.44
N CYS A 470 -7.77 8.59 -20.51
CA CYS A 470 -8.02 9.07 -19.16
C CYS A 470 -8.44 10.55 -19.12
N ALA A 471 -7.90 11.39 -19.99
CA ALA A 471 -8.35 12.78 -20.16
C ALA A 471 -9.83 12.86 -20.56
N ARG A 472 -10.28 12.03 -21.52
CA ARG A 472 -11.69 11.96 -21.92
C ARG A 472 -12.58 11.52 -20.75
N LEU A 473 -12.16 10.51 -20.00
CA LEU A 473 -12.90 10.04 -18.82
C LEU A 473 -12.97 11.11 -17.72
N ALA A 474 -11.89 11.88 -17.54
CA ALA A 474 -11.85 12.98 -16.59
C ALA A 474 -12.66 14.22 -17.03
N GLY A 475 -13.04 14.30 -18.31
CA GLY A 475 -13.71 15.47 -18.88
C GLY A 475 -12.76 16.56 -19.38
N GLU A 476 -11.44 16.31 -19.39
CA GLU A 476 -10.37 17.23 -19.78
C GLU A 476 -10.11 17.15 -21.30
N MET A 477 -11.11 17.60 -22.07
CA MET A 477 -11.10 17.44 -23.53
C MET A 477 -9.99 18.23 -24.25
N GLN A 478 -9.45 19.27 -23.63
CA GLN A 478 -8.32 20.02 -24.19
C GLN A 478 -7.03 19.22 -24.10
N ASP A 479 -6.80 18.59 -22.97
CA ASP A 479 -5.64 17.71 -22.77
C ASP A 479 -5.69 16.54 -23.74
N ALA A 480 -6.88 15.94 -23.96
CA ALA A 480 -7.06 14.84 -24.90
C ALA A 480 -6.77 15.18 -26.38
N ARG A 481 -6.63 16.45 -26.74
CA ARG A 481 -6.27 16.92 -28.09
C ARG A 481 -4.82 17.38 -28.22
N GLY A 482 -4.19 17.64 -27.09
CA GLY A 482 -2.81 18.16 -27.04
C GLY A 482 -1.73 17.05 -26.92
N VAL A 483 -2.17 15.82 -26.67
CA VAL A 483 -1.34 14.60 -26.65
C VAL A 483 -1.47 13.88 -28.02
#